data_a88ff57c89dba8ad81644316604f5860
#
_entry.id   a88ff57c89dba8ad81644316604f5860
#
_cell.length_a   1.000
_cell.length_b   1.000
_cell.length_c   1.000
_cell.angle_alpha   90.00
_cell.angle_beta   90.00
_cell.angle_gamma   90.00
#
_symmetry.space_group_name_H-M   'P 1'
#
loop_
_entity.id
_entity.type
_entity.pdbx_description
1 polymer ?
#
loop_
_entity_poly.entity_id
_entity_poly.type
_entity_poly.pdbx_seq_one_letter_code
_entity_poly.pdbx_strand_id
1 'polypeptide(L)'
;MQDILTARTRIRDFVRHTPLERSVELSRQLSGDVYLKMENLQLTGSFKPRGSFNRLQTLSESERLKGVIAPTAGNHGIGLSYAAARLNIPAHIFLPENADPVKIALLKAQGAKIQFFETIEDARQAARRVAQEEGFTYVSAYNDKAVVAADGTIGLEILSDLPDVEIVVVCVGGGGLASGIGTVMKTVNSKIELWGVQAANSPTFARWHEAGQTVAVELQPSIAEGLSGYIEPETITFPIFRQVVDRVVTVSEQELVDAMKWMLDHHQHVVEPSGAAAVAALLQNPEHLSGRKVAATITGRNISRSRLMTLIG
;
A
#
# COMPACT_ATOMS: atom_id res chain seq x y z
N MET A 1 5.68 -10.07 14.98
CA MET A 1 6.21 -8.88 15.69
C MET A 1 7.72 -8.73 15.63
N GLN A 2 8.51 -9.77 15.95
CA GLN A 2 9.99 -9.67 15.90
C GLN A 2 10.53 -9.20 14.55
N ASP A 3 10.01 -9.73 13.45
CA ASP A 3 10.44 -9.34 12.09
C ASP A 3 10.16 -7.85 11.80
N ILE A 4 9.07 -7.30 12.35
CA ILE A 4 8.71 -5.88 12.19
C ILE A 4 9.70 -4.98 12.96
N LEU A 5 10.10 -5.37 14.18
CA LEU A 5 11.12 -4.64 14.93
C LEU A 5 12.49 -4.68 14.25
N THR A 6 12.83 -5.84 13.68
CA THR A 6 14.05 -6.00 12.87
C THR A 6 13.99 -5.14 11.60
N ALA A 7 12.84 -5.13 10.91
CA ALA A 7 12.62 -4.28 9.74
C ALA A 7 12.77 -2.80 10.10
N ARG A 8 12.15 -2.32 11.21
CA ARG A 8 12.30 -0.94 11.69
C ARG A 8 13.77 -0.54 11.85
N THR A 9 14.56 -1.39 12.52
CA THR A 9 16.00 -1.13 12.71
C THR A 9 16.73 -1.08 11.38
N ARG A 10 16.39 -1.97 10.44
CA ARG A 10 17.05 -2.07 9.13
C ARG A 10 16.76 -0.90 8.22
N ILE A 11 15.51 -0.38 8.21
CA ILE A 11 15.10 0.66 7.25
C ILE A 11 15.14 2.09 7.81
N ARG A 12 15.37 2.30 9.09
CA ARG A 12 15.25 3.61 9.76
C ARG A 12 16.03 4.75 9.10
N ASP A 13 17.19 4.44 8.52
CA ASP A 13 18.06 5.44 7.89
C ASP A 13 17.73 5.65 6.39
N PHE A 14 16.76 4.88 5.86
CA PHE A 14 16.36 4.84 4.45
C PHE A 14 14.93 5.32 4.20
N VAL A 15 14.14 5.51 5.23
CA VAL A 15 12.75 5.95 5.12
C VAL A 15 12.45 7.05 6.14
N ARG A 16 11.40 7.81 5.88
CA ARG A 16 10.94 8.84 6.82
C ARG A 16 10.01 8.22 7.86
N HIS A 17 10.10 8.66 9.11
CA HIS A 17 8.96 8.65 10.03
C HIS A 17 7.97 9.68 9.47
N THR A 18 6.87 9.23 8.90
CA THR A 18 5.91 10.15 8.27
C THR A 18 5.02 10.78 9.33
N PRO A 19 4.52 12.01 9.12
CA PRO A 19 3.63 12.67 10.07
C PRO A 19 2.36 11.86 10.34
N LEU A 20 1.88 11.94 11.58
CA LEU A 20 0.52 11.60 11.97
C LEU A 20 -0.21 12.90 12.28
N GLU A 21 -1.01 13.39 11.35
CA GLU A 21 -1.63 14.73 11.42
C GLU A 21 -3.08 14.62 11.89
N ARG A 22 -3.46 15.42 12.91
CA ARG A 22 -4.86 15.51 13.32
C ARG A 22 -5.66 16.24 12.25
N SER A 23 -6.66 15.60 11.71
CA SER A 23 -7.61 16.21 10.79
C SER A 23 -8.70 16.95 11.58
N VAL A 24 -8.62 18.26 11.64
CA VAL A 24 -9.61 19.08 12.35
C VAL A 24 -10.99 18.89 11.73
N GLU A 25 -11.08 18.91 10.41
CA GLU A 25 -12.35 18.84 9.71
C GLU A 25 -12.98 17.44 9.78
N LEU A 26 -12.23 16.34 9.59
CA LEU A 26 -12.77 14.99 9.82
C LEU A 26 -13.20 14.80 11.28
N SER A 27 -12.39 15.29 12.24
CA SER A 27 -12.74 15.19 13.65
C SER A 27 -14.06 15.88 13.96
N ARG A 28 -14.30 17.05 13.36
CA ARG A 28 -15.55 17.79 13.50
C ARG A 28 -16.73 17.07 12.85
N GLN A 29 -16.57 16.61 11.59
CA GLN A 29 -17.63 15.94 10.82
C GLN A 29 -18.04 14.60 11.45
N LEU A 30 -17.05 13.85 11.96
CA LEU A 30 -17.27 12.51 12.51
C LEU A 30 -17.46 12.50 14.03
N SER A 31 -17.44 13.69 14.67
CA SER A 31 -17.55 13.84 16.14
C SER A 31 -16.57 12.95 16.89
N GLY A 32 -15.35 12.77 16.38
CA GLY A 32 -14.29 11.93 16.95
C GLY A 32 -12.93 12.64 16.89
N ASP A 33 -11.86 11.92 17.26
CA ASP A 33 -10.49 12.40 17.09
C ASP A 33 -9.83 11.64 15.94
N VAL A 34 -9.77 12.25 14.75
CA VAL A 34 -9.28 11.61 13.53
C VAL A 34 -7.89 12.12 13.15
N TYR A 35 -6.98 11.18 12.92
CA TYR A 35 -5.60 11.42 12.52
C TYR A 35 -5.30 10.73 11.18
N LEU A 36 -4.46 11.38 10.37
CA LEU A 36 -4.04 10.90 9.06
C LEU A 36 -2.55 10.54 9.10
N LYS A 37 -2.22 9.27 8.88
CA LYS A 37 -0.83 8.80 8.73
C LYS A 37 -0.39 9.05 7.30
N MET A 38 0.45 10.06 7.11
CA MET A 38 0.76 10.67 5.82
C MET A 38 1.85 9.91 5.03
N GLU A 39 1.59 8.64 4.66
CA GLU A 39 2.52 7.84 3.84
C GLU A 39 2.67 8.35 2.39
N ASN A 40 1.76 9.20 1.92
CA ASN A 40 1.93 9.95 0.69
C ASN A 40 3.10 10.96 0.74
N LEU A 41 3.60 11.29 1.93
CA LEU A 41 4.80 12.12 2.15
C LEU A 41 6.09 11.32 2.28
N GLN A 42 6.06 10.00 2.13
CA GLN A 42 7.26 9.17 2.08
C GLN A 42 8.10 9.52 0.83
N LEU A 43 9.37 9.15 0.82
CA LEU A 43 10.40 9.57 -0.16
C LEU A 43 9.98 9.43 -1.63
N THR A 44 9.20 8.40 -1.99
CA THR A 44 8.74 8.18 -3.37
C THR A 44 7.26 8.53 -3.56
N GLY A 45 6.66 9.27 -2.64
CA GLY A 45 5.24 9.63 -2.71
C GLY A 45 4.28 8.51 -2.33
N SER A 46 4.77 7.42 -1.74
CA SER A 46 3.96 6.31 -1.21
C SER A 46 4.75 5.49 -0.18
N PHE A 47 4.08 4.65 0.61
CA PHE A 47 4.70 3.79 1.62
C PHE A 47 5.67 2.72 1.08
N LYS A 48 5.65 2.42 -0.21
CA LYS A 48 6.36 1.29 -0.83
C LYS A 48 7.88 1.22 -0.61
N PRO A 49 8.63 2.31 -0.44
CA PRO A 49 10.05 2.22 -0.08
C PRO A 49 10.33 1.40 1.19
N ARG A 50 9.42 1.37 2.16
CA ARG A 50 9.59 0.59 3.40
C ARG A 50 9.81 -0.89 3.10
N GLY A 51 8.88 -1.51 2.38
CA GLY A 51 8.98 -2.91 1.94
C GLY A 51 10.18 -3.14 1.03
N SER A 52 10.41 -2.24 0.08
CA SER A 52 11.50 -2.34 -0.88
C SER A 52 12.87 -2.34 -0.19
N PHE A 53 13.17 -1.37 0.67
CA PHE A 53 14.45 -1.33 1.38
C PHE A 53 14.64 -2.55 2.29
N ASN A 54 13.60 -2.95 3.03
CA ASN A 54 13.73 -4.11 3.90
C ASN A 54 14.03 -5.38 3.11
N ARG A 55 13.29 -5.62 2.01
CA ARG A 55 13.50 -6.81 1.18
C ARG A 55 14.87 -6.82 0.54
N LEU A 56 15.31 -5.71 -0.06
CA LEU A 56 16.61 -5.62 -0.72
C LEU A 56 17.79 -5.82 0.24
N GLN A 57 17.66 -5.38 1.47
CA GLN A 57 18.70 -5.57 2.49
C GLN A 57 18.75 -7.00 3.06
N THR A 58 17.74 -7.84 2.79
CA THR A 58 17.80 -9.28 3.14
C THR A 58 18.47 -10.14 2.08
N LEU A 59 18.79 -9.57 0.91
CA LEU A 59 19.42 -10.30 -0.19
C LEU A 59 20.87 -10.67 0.16
N SER A 60 21.28 -11.87 -0.21
CA SER A 60 22.69 -12.29 -0.24
C SER A 60 23.50 -11.44 -1.25
N GLU A 61 24.81 -11.48 -1.16
CA GLU A 61 25.70 -10.76 -2.11
C GLU A 61 25.46 -11.23 -3.55
N SER A 62 25.30 -12.53 -3.77
CA SER A 62 25.04 -13.10 -5.10
C SER A 62 23.69 -12.63 -5.67
N GLU A 63 22.63 -12.58 -4.85
CA GLU A 63 21.33 -12.05 -5.27
C GLU A 63 21.40 -10.55 -5.59
N ARG A 64 22.15 -9.77 -4.82
CA ARG A 64 22.34 -8.32 -5.08
C ARG A 64 23.08 -8.07 -6.39
N LEU A 65 24.10 -8.87 -6.70
CA LEU A 65 24.85 -8.76 -7.95
C LEU A 65 23.98 -9.12 -9.16
N LYS A 66 23.14 -10.14 -9.03
CA LYS A 66 22.16 -10.51 -10.07
C LYS A 66 21.13 -9.44 -10.28
N GLY A 67 20.57 -8.91 -9.20
CA GLY A 67 19.52 -7.88 -9.23
C GLY A 67 18.13 -8.42 -8.96
N VAL A 68 17.18 -7.52 -9.07
CA VAL A 68 15.76 -7.79 -8.75
C VAL A 68 14.84 -7.54 -9.94
N ILE A 69 13.71 -8.21 -9.95
CA ILE A 69 12.68 -8.06 -10.98
C ILE A 69 11.30 -7.95 -10.34
N ALA A 70 10.47 -7.05 -10.87
CA ALA A 70 9.08 -6.92 -10.46
C ALA A 70 8.17 -6.52 -11.63
N PRO A 71 6.98 -7.12 -11.75
CA PRO A 71 5.92 -6.69 -12.66
C PRO A 71 5.06 -5.63 -11.98
N THR A 72 5.15 -4.37 -12.42
CA THR A 72 4.38 -3.31 -11.77
C THR A 72 4.43 -1.99 -12.53
N ALA A 73 3.28 -1.39 -12.79
CA ALA A 73 3.17 -0.03 -13.32
C ALA A 73 3.03 1.05 -12.23
N GLY A 74 3.01 0.68 -10.95
CA GLY A 74 2.60 1.57 -9.87
C GLY A 74 3.70 1.88 -8.85
N ASN A 75 3.25 2.25 -7.66
CA ASN A 75 4.09 2.66 -6.52
C ASN A 75 5.15 1.64 -6.12
N HIS A 76 4.87 0.34 -6.30
CA HIS A 76 5.82 -0.72 -5.97
C HIS A 76 7.09 -0.61 -6.85
N GLY A 77 6.91 -0.44 -8.16
CA GLY A 77 8.05 -0.26 -9.07
C GLY A 77 8.88 0.98 -8.73
N ILE A 78 8.22 2.11 -8.45
CA ILE A 78 8.89 3.35 -8.08
C ILE A 78 9.68 3.16 -6.77
N GLY A 79 9.07 2.57 -5.74
CA GLY A 79 9.72 2.28 -4.46
C GLY A 79 10.87 1.30 -4.59
N LEU A 80 10.69 0.22 -5.38
CA LEU A 80 11.72 -0.80 -5.61
C LEU A 80 12.91 -0.23 -6.38
N SER A 81 12.66 0.50 -7.46
CA SER A 81 13.73 1.13 -8.27
C SER A 81 14.52 2.16 -7.46
N TYR A 82 13.82 2.96 -6.65
CA TYR A 82 14.46 3.92 -5.75
C TYR A 82 15.37 3.22 -4.72
N ALA A 83 14.89 2.18 -4.06
CA ALA A 83 15.68 1.43 -3.08
C ALA A 83 16.86 0.70 -3.75
N ALA A 84 16.63 0.11 -4.92
CA ALA A 84 17.66 -0.58 -5.69
C ALA A 84 18.80 0.37 -6.12
N ALA A 85 18.47 1.56 -6.64
CA ALA A 85 19.44 2.58 -6.98
C ALA A 85 20.28 3.01 -5.76
N ARG A 86 19.66 3.20 -4.61
CA ARG A 86 20.34 3.59 -3.35
C ARG A 86 21.25 2.50 -2.80
N LEU A 87 20.97 1.23 -3.10
CA LEU A 87 21.73 0.07 -2.65
C LEU A 87 22.66 -0.50 -3.73
N ASN A 88 22.77 0.15 -4.90
CA ASN A 88 23.53 -0.28 -6.07
C ASN A 88 23.14 -1.70 -6.53
N ILE A 89 21.84 -2.02 -6.56
CA ILE A 89 21.28 -3.30 -7.01
C ILE A 89 20.62 -3.07 -8.37
N PRO A 90 20.90 -3.87 -9.42
CA PRO A 90 20.18 -3.79 -10.69
C PRO A 90 18.69 -4.06 -10.51
N ALA A 91 17.84 -3.23 -11.09
CA ALA A 91 16.38 -3.40 -11.03
C ALA A 91 15.77 -3.51 -12.42
N HIS A 92 14.97 -4.56 -12.64
CA HIS A 92 14.21 -4.83 -13.85
C HIS A 92 12.73 -4.67 -13.55
N ILE A 93 12.06 -3.75 -14.27
CA ILE A 93 10.64 -3.48 -14.07
C ILE A 93 9.88 -3.81 -15.35
N PHE A 94 8.96 -4.73 -15.22
CA PHE A 94 8.10 -5.18 -16.31
C PHE A 94 6.75 -4.46 -16.20
N LEU A 95 6.36 -3.78 -17.28
CA LEU A 95 5.23 -2.84 -17.31
C LEU A 95 4.23 -3.24 -18.39
N PRO A 96 2.92 -2.97 -18.21
CA PRO A 96 1.99 -2.95 -19.31
C PRO A 96 2.24 -1.71 -20.21
N GLU A 97 1.95 -1.83 -21.53
CA GLU A 97 2.15 -0.74 -22.49
C GLU A 97 1.36 0.53 -22.17
N ASN A 98 0.22 0.40 -21.52
CA ASN A 98 -0.65 1.50 -21.10
C ASN A 98 -0.26 2.16 -19.79
N ALA A 99 0.94 1.90 -19.23
CA ALA A 99 1.40 2.48 -17.99
C ALA A 99 1.54 4.01 -18.09
N ASP A 100 1.22 4.72 -16.99
CA ASP A 100 1.27 6.20 -16.92
C ASP A 100 2.68 6.71 -17.26
N PRO A 101 2.84 7.62 -18.27
CA PRO A 101 4.13 8.17 -18.67
C PRO A 101 4.92 8.82 -17.54
N VAL A 102 4.25 9.42 -16.56
CA VAL A 102 4.90 10.02 -15.38
C VAL A 102 5.55 8.95 -14.53
N LYS A 103 4.87 7.82 -14.30
CA LYS A 103 5.43 6.69 -13.56
C LYS A 103 6.61 6.07 -14.31
N ILE A 104 6.51 5.92 -15.64
CA ILE A 104 7.64 5.45 -16.49
C ILE A 104 8.84 6.39 -16.36
N ALA A 105 8.63 7.70 -16.40
CA ALA A 105 9.70 8.68 -16.26
C ALA A 105 10.41 8.57 -14.90
N LEU A 106 9.63 8.37 -13.81
CA LEU A 106 10.18 8.16 -12.47
C LEU A 106 11.05 6.89 -12.39
N LEU A 107 10.59 5.78 -12.98
CA LEU A 107 11.35 4.53 -13.02
C LEU A 107 12.68 4.69 -13.79
N LYS A 108 12.63 5.34 -14.94
CA LYS A 108 13.83 5.65 -15.76
C LYS A 108 14.81 6.54 -15.00
N ALA A 109 14.32 7.55 -14.29
CA ALA A 109 15.15 8.45 -13.49
C ALA A 109 15.88 7.73 -12.35
N GLN A 110 15.35 6.58 -11.88
CA GLN A 110 16.01 5.71 -10.88
C GLN A 110 16.94 4.67 -11.52
N GLY A 111 17.15 4.69 -12.83
CA GLY A 111 18.02 3.76 -13.53
C GLY A 111 17.47 2.34 -13.70
N ALA A 112 16.17 2.14 -13.52
CA ALA A 112 15.54 0.84 -13.73
C ALA A 112 15.56 0.45 -15.21
N LYS A 113 15.84 -0.84 -15.50
CA LYS A 113 15.67 -1.42 -16.82
C LYS A 113 14.21 -1.78 -17.00
N ILE A 114 13.59 -1.25 -18.04
CA ILE A 114 12.15 -1.38 -18.29
C ILE A 114 11.90 -2.27 -19.49
N GLN A 115 10.94 -3.19 -19.35
CA GLN A 115 10.40 -3.97 -20.44
C GLN A 115 8.87 -3.85 -20.48
N PHE A 116 8.31 -3.69 -21.68
CA PHE A 116 6.87 -3.52 -21.88
C PHE A 116 6.20 -4.80 -22.33
N PHE A 117 4.96 -4.98 -21.93
CA PHE A 117 4.10 -6.12 -22.24
C PHE A 117 2.68 -5.62 -22.54
N GLU A 118 1.87 -6.39 -23.25
CA GLU A 118 0.50 -6.02 -23.59
C GLU A 118 -0.35 -5.79 -22.32
N THR A 119 -0.26 -6.69 -21.35
CA THR A 119 -1.01 -6.60 -20.08
C THR A 119 -0.09 -6.72 -18.88
N ILE A 120 -0.60 -6.31 -17.69
CA ILE A 120 0.12 -6.52 -16.41
C ILE A 120 0.24 -8.01 -16.07
N GLU A 121 -0.68 -8.86 -16.54
CA GLU A 121 -0.60 -10.29 -16.30
C GLU A 121 0.51 -10.94 -17.14
N ASP A 122 0.67 -10.52 -18.40
CA ASP A 122 1.80 -10.96 -19.25
C ASP A 122 3.13 -10.53 -18.62
N ALA A 123 3.21 -9.28 -18.13
CA ALA A 123 4.37 -8.78 -17.41
C ALA A 123 4.68 -9.64 -16.18
N ARG A 124 3.64 -10.08 -15.42
CA ARG A 124 3.79 -10.91 -14.23
C ARG A 124 4.33 -12.30 -14.56
N GLN A 125 3.74 -12.96 -15.56
CA GLN A 125 4.18 -14.28 -16.01
C GLN A 125 5.60 -14.23 -16.55
N ALA A 126 5.93 -13.24 -17.39
CA ALA A 126 7.27 -13.03 -17.91
C ALA A 126 8.29 -12.76 -16.79
N ALA A 127 7.96 -11.90 -15.82
CA ALA A 127 8.86 -11.59 -14.71
C ALA A 127 9.18 -12.84 -13.85
N ARG A 128 8.19 -13.71 -13.60
CA ARG A 128 8.41 -14.98 -12.88
C ARG A 128 9.31 -15.93 -13.67
N ARG A 129 9.05 -16.08 -14.97
CA ARG A 129 9.86 -16.93 -15.84
C ARG A 129 11.30 -16.43 -15.90
N VAL A 130 11.51 -15.15 -16.19
CA VAL A 130 12.85 -14.55 -16.29
C VAL A 130 13.59 -14.61 -14.94
N ALA A 131 12.88 -14.42 -13.82
CA ALA A 131 13.47 -14.60 -12.49
C ALA A 131 14.04 -16.01 -12.30
N GLN A 132 13.32 -17.05 -12.73
CA GLN A 132 13.76 -18.44 -12.63
C GLN A 132 14.90 -18.77 -13.60
N GLU A 133 14.79 -18.33 -14.84
CA GLU A 133 15.78 -18.65 -15.91
C GLU A 133 17.10 -17.90 -15.73
N GLU A 134 17.04 -16.64 -15.31
CA GLU A 134 18.22 -15.76 -15.23
C GLU A 134 18.71 -15.56 -13.78
N GLY A 135 17.97 -16.04 -12.78
CA GLY A 135 18.35 -15.98 -11.37
C GLY A 135 18.17 -14.61 -10.72
N PHE A 136 17.28 -13.75 -11.24
CA PHE A 136 16.87 -12.53 -10.56
C PHE A 136 16.02 -12.84 -9.34
N THR A 137 16.08 -11.98 -8.32
CA THR A 137 15.15 -12.07 -7.22
C THR A 137 13.81 -11.42 -7.60
N TYR A 138 12.74 -12.20 -7.69
CA TYR A 138 11.40 -11.66 -7.85
C TYR A 138 10.95 -10.98 -6.55
N VAL A 139 10.53 -9.73 -6.63
CA VAL A 139 10.06 -8.95 -5.46
C VAL A 139 8.58 -8.66 -5.59
N SER A 140 7.78 -9.35 -4.77
CA SER A 140 6.34 -9.11 -4.71
C SER A 140 6.02 -7.82 -3.96
N ALA A 141 4.96 -7.13 -4.39
CA ALA A 141 4.45 -5.92 -3.75
C ALA A 141 3.79 -6.15 -2.38
N TYR A 142 3.45 -7.40 -2.04
CA TYR A 142 2.69 -7.79 -0.85
C TYR A 142 2.95 -9.22 -0.38
N ASN A 143 3.17 -10.18 -1.29
CA ASN A 143 3.34 -11.61 -1.00
C ASN A 143 4.81 -11.94 -0.67
N ASP A 144 5.36 -11.24 0.31
CA ASP A 144 6.75 -11.36 0.77
C ASP A 144 6.81 -10.99 2.27
N LYS A 145 7.36 -11.87 3.09
CA LYS A 145 7.44 -11.67 4.55
C LYS A 145 8.23 -10.43 4.94
N ALA A 146 9.31 -10.11 4.20
CA ALA A 146 10.12 -8.93 4.49
C ALA A 146 9.37 -7.63 4.12
N VAL A 147 8.55 -7.66 3.04
CA VAL A 147 7.70 -6.52 2.67
C VAL A 147 6.61 -6.31 3.73
N VAL A 148 5.88 -7.35 4.12
CA VAL A 148 4.84 -7.27 5.15
C VAL A 148 5.41 -6.77 6.49
N ALA A 149 6.59 -7.26 6.89
CA ALA A 149 7.24 -6.82 8.12
C ALA A 149 7.59 -5.31 8.09
N ALA A 150 8.08 -4.81 6.96
CA ALA A 150 8.39 -3.39 6.81
C ALA A 150 7.14 -2.50 6.78
N ASP A 151 6.06 -2.97 6.14
CA ASP A 151 4.78 -2.27 6.15
C ASP A 151 4.22 -2.16 7.58
N GLY A 152 4.48 -3.15 8.43
CA GLY A 152 4.16 -3.11 9.86
C GLY A 152 4.85 -2.00 10.66
N THR A 153 5.97 -1.46 10.16
CA THR A 153 6.65 -0.32 10.82
C THR A 153 5.78 0.92 10.90
N ILE A 154 4.82 1.09 9.98
CA ILE A 154 3.82 2.16 10.02
C ILE A 154 2.95 2.03 11.27
N GLY A 155 2.57 0.80 11.63
CA GLY A 155 1.83 0.53 12.87
C GLY A 155 2.62 0.91 14.13
N LEU A 156 3.94 0.66 14.14
CA LEU A 156 4.81 1.09 15.25
C LEU A 156 4.87 2.63 15.37
N GLU A 157 4.92 3.33 14.22
CA GLU A 157 4.91 4.78 14.19
C GLU A 157 3.56 5.34 14.68
N ILE A 158 2.43 4.76 14.24
CA ILE A 158 1.09 5.17 14.72
C ILE A 158 0.99 5.02 16.23
N LEU A 159 1.40 3.88 16.79
CA LEU A 159 1.37 3.68 18.26
C LEU A 159 2.33 4.56 19.03
N SER A 160 3.47 4.93 18.42
CA SER A 160 4.40 5.88 19.01
C SER A 160 3.82 7.29 19.10
N ASP A 161 3.10 7.72 18.05
CA ASP A 161 2.56 9.08 17.92
C ASP A 161 1.15 9.20 18.55
N LEU A 162 0.38 8.10 18.61
CA LEU A 162 -0.98 8.01 19.16
C LEU A 162 -1.15 6.71 19.96
N PRO A 163 -0.64 6.63 21.19
CA PRO A 163 -0.63 5.38 21.99
C PRO A 163 -2.02 4.86 22.37
N ASP A 164 -3.02 5.75 22.39
CA ASP A 164 -4.41 5.46 22.75
C ASP A 164 -5.36 5.40 21.55
N VAL A 165 -4.82 5.10 20.34
CA VAL A 165 -5.62 4.84 19.15
C VAL A 165 -6.57 3.67 19.39
N GLU A 166 -7.81 3.81 18.92
CA GLU A 166 -8.85 2.81 19.09
C GLU A 166 -9.22 2.12 17.77
N ILE A 167 -9.13 2.85 16.64
CA ILE A 167 -9.43 2.34 15.30
C ILE A 167 -8.31 2.73 14.35
N VAL A 168 -7.82 1.77 13.57
CA VAL A 168 -6.88 2.03 12.48
C VAL A 168 -7.50 1.62 11.15
N VAL A 169 -7.57 2.55 10.19
CA VAL A 169 -8.18 2.34 8.87
C VAL A 169 -7.09 2.27 7.81
N VAL A 170 -7.04 1.15 7.10
CA VAL A 170 -5.94 0.81 6.18
C VAL A 170 -6.50 0.33 4.84
N CYS A 171 -6.02 0.88 3.73
CA CYS A 171 -6.41 0.36 2.43
C CYS A 171 -5.76 -1.00 2.12
N VAL A 172 -6.50 -1.84 1.39
CA VAL A 172 -6.16 -3.24 1.12
C VAL A 172 -6.15 -3.50 -0.39
N GLY A 173 -4.95 -3.66 -0.96
CA GLY A 173 -4.77 -4.31 -2.25
C GLY A 173 -4.46 -5.80 -2.02
N GLY A 174 -3.20 -6.19 -2.11
CA GLY A 174 -2.75 -7.57 -1.80
C GLY A 174 -2.58 -7.89 -0.32
N GLY A 175 -3.09 -7.08 0.60
CA GLY A 175 -3.16 -7.36 2.04
C GLY A 175 -1.86 -7.14 2.85
N GLY A 176 -0.72 -6.80 2.21
CA GLY A 176 0.57 -6.66 2.92
C GLY A 176 0.54 -5.58 4.00
N LEU A 177 0.07 -4.38 3.64
CA LEU A 177 -0.01 -3.24 4.55
C LEU A 177 -0.91 -3.53 5.76
N ALA A 178 -2.13 -4.01 5.51
CA ALA A 178 -3.08 -4.35 6.57
C ALA A 178 -2.57 -5.49 7.47
N SER A 179 -1.94 -6.51 6.88
CA SER A 179 -1.32 -7.61 7.63
C SER A 179 -0.20 -7.12 8.55
N GLY A 180 0.68 -6.24 8.03
CA GLY A 180 1.79 -5.69 8.79
C GLY A 180 1.33 -4.79 9.95
N ILE A 181 0.50 -3.78 9.65
CA ILE A 181 -0.04 -2.85 10.65
C ILE A 181 -0.89 -3.61 11.68
N GLY A 182 -1.78 -4.49 11.22
CA GLY A 182 -2.66 -5.26 12.07
C GLY A 182 -1.92 -6.18 13.03
N THR A 183 -0.82 -6.79 12.58
CA THR A 183 0.06 -7.58 13.45
C THR A 183 0.57 -6.73 14.63
N VAL A 184 0.96 -5.50 14.39
CA VAL A 184 1.40 -4.58 15.45
C VAL A 184 0.25 -4.24 16.38
N MET A 185 -0.89 -3.80 15.83
CA MET A 185 -2.06 -3.39 16.62
C MET A 185 -2.53 -4.52 17.53
N LYS A 186 -2.76 -5.70 16.97
CA LYS A 186 -3.27 -6.86 17.74
C LYS A 186 -2.26 -7.42 18.74
N THR A 187 -0.96 -7.28 18.49
CA THR A 187 0.08 -7.70 19.45
C THR A 187 0.15 -6.75 20.65
N VAL A 188 0.00 -5.44 20.43
CA VAL A 188 0.11 -4.44 21.51
C VAL A 188 -1.19 -4.33 22.29
N ASN A 189 -2.32 -4.25 21.60
CA ASN A 189 -3.64 -4.21 22.20
C ASN A 189 -4.69 -4.81 21.26
N SER A 190 -5.17 -6.00 21.58
CA SER A 190 -6.17 -6.72 20.77
C SER A 190 -7.52 -6.00 20.63
N LYS A 191 -7.78 -4.98 21.46
CA LYS A 191 -9.00 -4.16 21.41
C LYS A 191 -8.95 -3.07 20.34
N ILE A 192 -7.76 -2.72 19.82
CA ILE A 192 -7.66 -1.79 18.70
C ILE A 192 -8.31 -2.44 17.48
N GLU A 193 -9.33 -1.79 16.93
CA GLU A 193 -9.99 -2.25 15.73
C GLU A 193 -9.15 -1.92 14.48
N LEU A 194 -8.99 -2.88 13.59
CA LEU A 194 -8.38 -2.67 12.28
C LEU A 194 -9.44 -2.80 11.20
N TRP A 195 -9.66 -1.72 10.46
CA TRP A 195 -10.56 -1.71 9.30
C TRP A 195 -9.75 -1.79 8.01
N GLY A 196 -10.04 -2.80 7.19
CA GLY A 196 -9.51 -2.91 5.84
C GLY A 196 -10.43 -2.26 4.82
N VAL A 197 -9.89 -1.44 3.91
CA VAL A 197 -10.68 -0.75 2.88
C VAL A 197 -10.27 -1.23 1.50
N GLN A 198 -11.25 -1.67 0.70
CA GLN A 198 -11.06 -2.08 -0.70
C GLN A 198 -11.92 -1.27 -1.66
N ALA A 199 -11.48 -1.17 -2.92
CA ALA A 199 -12.35 -0.71 -4.00
C ALA A 199 -13.48 -1.71 -4.22
N ALA A 200 -14.72 -1.25 -4.34
CA ALA A 200 -15.90 -2.10 -4.60
C ALA A 200 -15.79 -2.89 -5.91
N ASN A 201 -15.05 -2.36 -6.89
CA ASN A 201 -14.77 -3.01 -8.16
C ASN A 201 -13.69 -4.12 -8.07
N SER A 202 -12.96 -4.21 -6.95
CA SER A 202 -11.92 -5.24 -6.73
C SER A 202 -11.94 -5.75 -5.29
N PRO A 203 -13.06 -6.40 -4.83
CA PRO A 203 -13.32 -6.69 -3.43
C PRO A 203 -12.77 -8.05 -2.98
N THR A 204 -11.61 -8.48 -3.46
CA THR A 204 -11.08 -9.84 -3.25
C THR A 204 -11.00 -10.21 -1.77
N PHE A 205 -10.33 -9.39 -0.95
CA PHE A 205 -10.19 -9.67 0.49
C PHE A 205 -11.52 -9.52 1.25
N ALA A 206 -12.42 -8.63 0.81
CA ALA A 206 -13.75 -8.51 1.39
C ALA A 206 -14.53 -9.82 1.21
N ARG A 207 -14.55 -10.36 0.00
CA ARG A 207 -15.21 -11.64 -0.31
C ARG A 207 -14.57 -12.83 0.38
N TRP A 208 -13.24 -12.87 0.43
CA TRP A 208 -12.51 -13.92 1.14
C TRP A 208 -12.72 -13.84 2.66
N HIS A 209 -12.78 -12.65 3.22
CA HIS A 209 -13.05 -12.45 4.65
C HIS A 209 -14.47 -12.89 5.01
N GLU A 210 -15.46 -12.51 4.21
CA GLU A 210 -16.85 -12.93 4.35
C GLU A 210 -17.01 -14.45 4.24
N ALA A 211 -16.37 -15.07 3.24
CA ALA A 211 -16.40 -16.52 3.02
C ALA A 211 -15.55 -17.32 4.03
N GLY A 212 -14.64 -16.65 4.76
CA GLY A 212 -13.69 -17.31 5.66
C GLY A 212 -12.60 -18.11 4.95
N GLN A 213 -12.54 -18.07 3.62
CA GLN A 213 -11.58 -18.79 2.76
C GLN A 213 -11.40 -18.04 1.45
N THR A 214 -10.38 -18.43 0.66
CA THR A 214 -10.21 -17.92 -0.69
C THR A 214 -11.29 -18.46 -1.62
N VAL A 215 -11.95 -17.57 -2.35
CA VAL A 215 -12.99 -17.90 -3.34
C VAL A 215 -12.74 -17.15 -4.63
N ALA A 216 -13.30 -17.62 -5.74
CA ALA A 216 -13.27 -16.88 -6.99
C ALA A 216 -14.03 -15.55 -6.83
N VAL A 217 -13.43 -14.45 -7.31
CA VAL A 217 -14.01 -13.12 -7.25
C VAL A 217 -13.96 -12.49 -8.63
N GLU A 218 -15.10 -12.04 -9.10
CA GLU A 218 -15.17 -11.24 -10.32
C GLU A 218 -14.64 -9.83 -10.04
N LEU A 219 -13.72 -9.37 -10.89
CA LEU A 219 -13.08 -8.07 -10.77
C LEU A 219 -13.55 -7.17 -11.91
N GLN A 220 -13.80 -5.91 -11.57
CA GLN A 220 -14.10 -4.86 -12.53
C GLN A 220 -12.95 -3.83 -12.56
N PRO A 221 -12.79 -3.07 -13.64
CA PRO A 221 -11.83 -1.97 -13.67
C PRO A 221 -12.06 -0.97 -12.55
N SER A 222 -10.96 -0.49 -11.93
CA SER A 222 -11.00 0.51 -10.87
C SER A 222 -9.99 1.60 -11.10
N ILE A 223 -10.34 2.85 -10.74
CA ILE A 223 -9.41 3.97 -10.70
C ILE A 223 -8.34 3.80 -9.60
N ALA A 224 -8.61 2.98 -8.58
CA ALA A 224 -7.70 2.68 -7.49
C ALA A 224 -6.71 1.57 -7.88
N GLU A 225 -5.79 1.86 -8.80
CA GLU A 225 -4.82 0.89 -9.35
C GLU A 225 -4.02 0.14 -8.27
N GLY A 226 -3.71 0.79 -7.15
CA GLY A 226 -2.97 0.18 -6.03
C GLY A 226 -3.80 -0.78 -5.18
N LEU A 227 -5.12 -0.80 -5.34
CA LEU A 227 -6.06 -1.66 -4.59
C LEU A 227 -6.74 -2.70 -5.48
N SER A 228 -6.47 -2.70 -6.78
CA SER A 228 -7.15 -3.54 -7.77
C SER A 228 -6.20 -4.54 -8.41
N GLY A 229 -6.79 -5.58 -9.00
CA GLY A 229 -6.10 -6.62 -9.76
C GLY A 229 -6.18 -8.00 -9.12
N TYR A 230 -5.70 -8.98 -9.86
CA TYR A 230 -5.68 -10.37 -9.41
C TYR A 230 -4.72 -10.59 -8.25
N ILE A 231 -5.18 -11.32 -7.25
CA ILE A 231 -4.42 -11.72 -6.07
C ILE A 231 -4.32 -13.25 -6.05
N GLU A 232 -3.11 -13.75 -5.83
CA GLU A 232 -2.89 -15.20 -5.78
C GLU A 232 -3.61 -15.81 -4.55
N PRO A 233 -4.38 -16.93 -4.74
CA PRO A 233 -5.08 -17.58 -3.63
C PRO A 233 -4.17 -18.07 -2.49
N GLU A 234 -2.92 -18.44 -2.82
CA GLU A 234 -1.90 -18.92 -1.87
C GLU A 234 -1.08 -17.79 -1.25
N THR A 235 -1.60 -16.55 -1.27
CA THR A 235 -0.87 -15.44 -0.65
C THR A 235 -0.69 -15.62 0.86
N ILE A 236 0.51 -15.29 1.36
CA ILE A 236 0.80 -15.32 2.80
C ILE A 236 0.01 -14.29 3.60
N THR A 237 -0.55 -13.28 2.92
CA THR A 237 -1.21 -12.15 3.58
C THR A 237 -2.63 -12.49 4.05
N PHE A 238 -3.37 -13.32 3.33
CA PHE A 238 -4.76 -13.61 3.71
C PHE A 238 -4.90 -14.34 5.05
N PRO A 239 -4.11 -15.38 5.39
CA PRO A 239 -4.14 -15.98 6.72
C PRO A 239 -3.85 -14.98 7.85
N ILE A 240 -2.94 -14.03 7.64
CA ILE A 240 -2.62 -12.98 8.62
C ILE A 240 -3.79 -12.00 8.69
N PHE A 241 -4.26 -11.51 7.54
CA PHE A 241 -5.38 -10.58 7.41
C PHE A 241 -6.61 -11.04 8.21
N ARG A 242 -7.00 -12.30 8.07
CA ARG A 242 -8.14 -12.89 8.81
C ARG A 242 -7.99 -12.84 10.33
N GLN A 243 -6.77 -12.81 10.83
CA GLN A 243 -6.52 -12.77 12.28
C GLN A 243 -6.49 -11.34 12.83
N VAL A 244 -6.21 -10.35 11.98
CA VAL A 244 -5.90 -9.00 12.44
C VAL A 244 -6.92 -7.95 11.99
N VAL A 245 -7.70 -8.22 10.94
CA VAL A 245 -8.73 -7.28 10.43
C VAL A 245 -10.08 -7.61 11.03
N ASP A 246 -10.69 -6.64 11.68
CA ASP A 246 -11.99 -6.79 12.34
C ASP A 246 -13.15 -6.47 11.40
N ARG A 247 -12.95 -5.52 10.49
CA ARG A 247 -13.97 -5.06 9.55
C ARG A 247 -13.38 -4.81 8.18
N VAL A 248 -14.13 -5.16 7.14
CA VAL A 248 -13.78 -4.80 5.76
C VAL A 248 -14.86 -3.86 5.21
N VAL A 249 -14.42 -2.72 4.69
CA VAL A 249 -15.27 -1.70 4.05
C VAL A 249 -14.94 -1.67 2.56
N THR A 250 -15.94 -1.64 1.71
CA THR A 250 -15.76 -1.40 0.27
C THR A 250 -16.21 0.01 -0.08
N VAL A 251 -15.44 0.69 -0.91
CA VAL A 251 -15.71 2.06 -1.38
C VAL A 251 -15.86 2.07 -2.90
N SER A 252 -16.85 2.80 -3.39
CA SER A 252 -17.12 2.95 -4.82
C SER A 252 -16.10 3.89 -5.50
N GLU A 253 -16.07 3.86 -6.83
CA GLU A 253 -15.24 4.76 -7.64
C GLU A 253 -15.57 6.24 -7.36
N GLN A 254 -16.86 6.56 -7.18
CA GLN A 254 -17.29 7.93 -6.88
C GLN A 254 -16.82 8.38 -5.48
N GLU A 255 -16.93 7.54 -4.47
CA GLU A 255 -16.46 7.84 -3.12
C GLU A 255 -14.95 8.02 -3.05
N LEU A 256 -14.19 7.30 -3.88
CA LEU A 256 -12.76 7.53 -4.04
C LEU A 256 -12.47 8.92 -4.61
N VAL A 257 -13.21 9.34 -5.65
CA VAL A 257 -13.07 10.68 -6.25
C VAL A 257 -13.47 11.76 -5.23
N ASP A 258 -14.56 11.57 -4.52
CA ASP A 258 -15.02 12.53 -3.51
C ASP A 258 -14.01 12.67 -2.35
N ALA A 259 -13.40 11.56 -1.92
CA ALA A 259 -12.33 11.59 -0.93
C ALA A 259 -11.05 12.28 -1.45
N MET A 260 -10.71 12.13 -2.74
CA MET A 260 -9.60 12.89 -3.35
C MET A 260 -9.87 14.40 -3.34
N LYS A 261 -11.07 14.81 -3.74
CA LYS A 261 -11.51 16.23 -3.67
C LYS A 261 -11.46 16.72 -2.24
N TRP A 262 -12.01 15.94 -1.32
CA TRP A 262 -12.02 16.27 0.11
C TRP A 262 -10.60 16.49 0.66
N MET A 263 -9.65 15.64 0.34
CA MET A 263 -8.24 15.79 0.75
C MET A 263 -7.59 17.05 0.15
N LEU A 264 -7.94 17.40 -1.09
CA LEU A 264 -7.43 18.61 -1.73
C LEU A 264 -8.04 19.86 -1.07
N ASP A 265 -9.33 19.88 -0.83
CA ASP A 265 -10.06 21.05 -0.34
C ASP A 265 -9.76 21.35 1.15
N HIS A 266 -9.62 20.32 1.98
CA HIS A 266 -9.50 20.48 3.43
C HIS A 266 -8.08 20.28 3.98
N HIS A 267 -7.21 19.57 3.25
CA HIS A 267 -5.83 19.34 3.64
C HIS A 267 -4.78 19.87 2.67
N GLN A 268 -5.19 20.37 1.49
CA GLN A 268 -4.30 20.83 0.41
C GLN A 268 -3.29 19.74 -0.01
N HIS A 269 -3.67 18.47 0.14
CA HIS A 269 -2.86 17.34 -0.25
C HIS A 269 -3.40 16.67 -1.52
N VAL A 270 -2.54 16.56 -2.52
CA VAL A 270 -2.80 15.65 -3.65
C VAL A 270 -2.62 14.22 -3.17
N VAL A 271 -3.65 13.40 -3.41
CA VAL A 271 -3.63 11.95 -3.17
C VAL A 271 -4.10 11.22 -4.42
N GLU A 272 -3.58 10.02 -4.65
CA GLU A 272 -4.12 9.13 -5.69
C GLU A 272 -5.36 8.40 -5.18
N PRO A 273 -6.21 7.82 -6.05
CA PRO A 273 -7.44 7.15 -5.63
C PRO A 273 -7.20 6.09 -4.53
N SER A 274 -6.18 5.24 -4.69
CA SER A 274 -5.81 4.25 -3.67
C SER A 274 -5.38 4.88 -2.34
N GLY A 275 -4.79 6.07 -2.38
CA GLY A 275 -4.36 6.82 -1.20
C GLY A 275 -5.51 7.48 -0.45
N ALA A 276 -6.63 7.76 -1.14
CA ALA A 276 -7.82 8.39 -0.57
C ALA A 276 -8.81 7.37 0.05
N ALA A 277 -8.64 6.07 -0.22
CA ALA A 277 -9.63 5.04 0.14
C ALA A 277 -9.96 5.00 1.64
N ALA A 278 -8.98 5.20 2.51
CA ALA A 278 -9.24 5.24 3.95
C ALA A 278 -10.14 6.43 4.34
N VAL A 279 -9.96 7.60 3.74
CA VAL A 279 -10.84 8.78 3.95
C VAL A 279 -12.24 8.49 3.42
N ALA A 280 -12.38 7.88 2.25
CA ALA A 280 -13.68 7.47 1.73
C ALA A 280 -14.44 6.58 2.71
N ALA A 281 -13.76 5.58 3.29
CA ALA A 281 -14.37 4.70 4.28
C ALA A 281 -14.76 5.42 5.58
N LEU A 282 -14.00 6.40 6.02
CA LEU A 282 -14.35 7.23 7.19
C LEU A 282 -15.63 8.03 6.94
N LEU A 283 -15.73 8.68 5.77
CA LEU A 283 -16.89 9.51 5.41
C LEU A 283 -18.19 8.70 5.26
N GLN A 284 -18.08 7.42 4.90
CA GLN A 284 -19.24 6.49 4.81
C GLN A 284 -19.77 5.99 6.17
N ASN A 285 -18.96 6.04 7.23
CA ASN A 285 -19.28 5.34 8.49
C ASN A 285 -19.22 6.25 9.73
N PRO A 286 -19.83 7.44 9.70
CA PRO A 286 -19.69 8.43 10.79
C PRO A 286 -20.20 7.90 12.14
N GLU A 287 -21.24 7.08 12.16
CA GLU A 287 -21.83 6.56 13.38
C GLU A 287 -20.90 5.62 14.18
N HIS A 288 -19.96 4.95 13.51
CA HIS A 288 -19.01 4.05 14.17
C HIS A 288 -17.78 4.77 14.73
N LEU A 289 -17.60 6.05 14.39
CA LEU A 289 -16.39 6.81 14.64
C LEU A 289 -16.60 7.89 15.73
N SER A 290 -17.87 8.17 16.07
CA SER A 290 -18.22 9.19 17.06
C SER A 290 -17.62 8.88 18.44
N GLY A 291 -16.90 9.86 18.99
CA GLY A 291 -16.20 9.73 20.28
C GLY A 291 -14.94 8.86 20.26
N ARG A 292 -14.54 8.32 19.09
CA ARG A 292 -13.42 7.41 18.97
C ARG A 292 -12.15 8.12 18.48
N LYS A 293 -11.03 7.55 18.84
CA LYS A 293 -9.69 7.99 18.39
C LYS A 293 -9.23 7.11 17.24
N VAL A 294 -9.14 7.71 16.05
CA VAL A 294 -9.00 7.01 14.77
C VAL A 294 -7.73 7.44 14.05
N ALA A 295 -6.97 6.50 13.50
CA ALA A 295 -5.87 6.77 12.57
C ALA A 295 -6.17 6.15 11.19
N ALA A 296 -6.08 6.95 10.12
CA ALA A 296 -6.29 6.50 8.74
C ALA A 296 -4.99 6.64 7.93
N THR A 297 -4.66 5.65 7.10
CA THR A 297 -3.45 5.68 6.27
C THR A 297 -3.68 6.36 4.93
N ILE A 298 -2.91 7.40 4.62
CA ILE A 298 -2.89 8.08 3.32
C ILE A 298 -1.70 7.54 2.53
N THR A 299 -1.91 6.51 1.72
CA THR A 299 -0.86 5.60 1.26
C THR A 299 -0.05 6.09 0.07
N GLY A 300 -0.58 7.03 -0.75
CA GLY A 300 0.13 7.48 -1.93
C GLY A 300 -0.44 8.72 -2.61
N ARG A 301 0.44 9.36 -3.44
CA ARG A 301 0.10 10.57 -4.22
C ARG A 301 0.59 10.51 -5.68
N ASN A 302 1.04 9.35 -6.14
CA ASN A 302 1.65 9.23 -7.47
C ASN A 302 0.59 9.17 -8.57
N ILE A 303 0.08 10.32 -8.95
CA ILE A 303 -0.91 10.52 -10.00
C ILE A 303 -0.43 11.62 -10.94
N SER A 304 -0.60 11.44 -12.26
CA SER A 304 -0.29 12.49 -13.23
C SER A 304 -1.30 13.64 -13.12
N ARG A 305 -0.83 14.86 -13.44
CA ARG A 305 -1.72 16.04 -13.45
C ARG A 305 -2.93 15.83 -14.36
N SER A 306 -2.73 15.26 -15.54
CA SER A 306 -3.83 15.01 -16.49
C SER A 306 -4.88 14.08 -15.89
N ARG A 307 -4.45 12.94 -15.31
CA ARG A 307 -5.35 12.00 -14.66
C ARG A 307 -6.06 12.59 -13.44
N LEU A 308 -5.32 13.36 -12.62
CA LEU A 308 -5.92 14.07 -11.49
C LEU A 308 -7.05 14.97 -11.96
N MET A 309 -6.78 15.86 -12.94
CA MET A 309 -7.79 16.78 -13.47
C MET A 309 -8.99 16.08 -14.13
N THR A 310 -8.77 14.93 -14.78
CA THR A 310 -9.87 14.11 -15.31
C THR A 310 -10.78 13.55 -14.22
N LEU A 311 -10.22 13.18 -13.06
CA LEU A 311 -10.99 12.58 -11.97
C LEU A 311 -11.72 13.61 -11.11
N ILE A 312 -11.10 14.73 -10.83
CA ILE A 312 -11.63 15.72 -9.88
C ILE A 312 -12.16 17.01 -10.54
N GLY A 313 -11.92 17.20 -11.85
CA GLY A 313 -12.31 18.40 -12.63
C GLY A 313 -13.77 18.49 -13.01
#